data_804c1b68f221076a7278472f165d0a90
#
_entry.id   804c1b68f221076a7278472f165d0a90
#
_cell.length_a   1.000
_cell.length_b   1.000
_cell.length_c   1.000
_cell.angle_alpha   90.00
_cell.angle_beta   90.00
_cell.angle_gamma   90.00
#
_symmetry.space_group_name_H-M   'P 1'
#
loop_
_entity.id
_entity.type
_entity.pdbx_description
1 polymer ?
#
loop_
_entity_poly.entity_id
_entity_poly.type
_entity_poly.pdbx_seq_one_letter_code
_entity_poly.pdbx_strand_id
1 'polypeptide(L)'
;MARQKPPVHLPSQSQPIMDMETGRMSPAWYGFFYDLTSAATPYEAVSVGASPFTFTAVHPGAMLIVGGTVSEVDLIRARETIAPTGQTAGFFPMSQGDQIVVTYSGLPVMWYIPNGNPA
;
A
#
# COMPACT_ATOMS: atom_id res chain seq x y z
N MET A 1 28.80 -7.58 3.33
CA MET A 1 27.73 -7.44 3.56
C MET A 1 27.34 -6.11 3.83
N ALA A 2 27.59 -5.19 4.14
CA ALA A 2 27.04 -4.01 4.34
C ALA A 2 26.80 -3.27 3.21
N ARG A 3 26.28 -2.30 3.19
CA ARG A 3 25.92 -1.70 2.19
C ARG A 3 25.52 -0.35 2.41
N GLN A 4 24.64 0.28 2.08
CA GLN A 4 24.39 1.51 2.04
C GLN A 4 23.29 1.95 2.68
N LYS A 5 22.82 2.97 2.66
CA LYS A 5 21.99 3.43 3.35
C LYS A 5 20.92 4.02 2.94
N PRO A 6 20.11 3.91 2.68
CA PRO A 6 19.03 4.46 2.20
C PRO A 6 18.20 4.90 3.28
N PRO A 7 16.95 4.90 3.26
CA PRO A 7 16.20 5.36 4.37
C PRO A 7 16.44 4.51 5.59
N VAL A 8 16.75 3.25 5.37
CA VAL A 8 17.05 2.35 6.46
C VAL A 8 18.55 2.36 6.66
N HIS A 9 18.98 2.55 7.90
CA HIS A 9 20.40 2.58 8.21
C HIS A 9 20.99 1.18 8.17
N LEU A 10 21.96 0.98 7.30
CA LEU A 10 22.58 -0.32 7.17
C LEU A 10 23.82 -0.37 8.03
N PRO A 11 23.98 -1.37 8.87
CA PRO A 11 25.18 -1.49 9.72
C PRO A 11 26.44 -1.66 8.88
N SER A 12 27.57 -1.27 9.48
CA SER A 12 28.82 -1.37 8.76
C SER A 12 29.23 -2.83 8.58
N GLN A 13 30.14 -3.06 7.65
CA GLN A 13 30.57 -4.41 7.39
C GLN A 13 31.29 -5.03 8.54
N SER A 14 31.91 -4.26 9.39
CA SER A 14 32.60 -4.80 10.56
C SER A 14 31.66 -5.17 11.66
N GLN A 15 30.40 -4.82 11.57
CA GLN A 15 29.42 -5.12 12.59
C GLN A 15 28.87 -6.52 12.39
N PRO A 16 29.04 -7.46 13.30
CA PRO A 16 28.49 -8.79 13.09
C PRO A 16 26.98 -8.80 13.22
N ILE A 17 26.34 -9.68 12.49
CA ILE A 17 24.91 -9.83 12.57
C ILE A 17 24.52 -10.43 13.92
N MET A 18 25.30 -11.40 14.38
CA MET A 18 25.00 -12.07 15.63
C MET A 18 26.03 -11.70 16.67
N ASP A 19 25.58 -11.55 17.90
CA ASP A 19 26.49 -11.39 19.02
C ASP A 19 26.96 -12.78 19.40
N MET A 20 28.25 -13.00 19.32
CA MET A 20 28.83 -14.32 19.55
C MET A 20 28.69 -14.78 21.00
N GLU A 21 28.58 -13.85 21.94
CA GLU A 21 28.48 -14.24 23.35
C GLU A 21 27.04 -14.60 23.72
N THR A 22 26.07 -13.94 23.18
CA THR A 22 24.68 -14.18 23.57
C THR A 22 23.91 -14.99 22.53
N GLY A 23 24.44 -15.13 21.33
CA GLY A 23 23.75 -15.81 20.28
C GLY A 23 22.58 -15.03 19.70
N ARG A 24 22.50 -13.74 20.01
CA ARG A 24 21.42 -12.91 19.55
C ARG A 24 21.88 -12.00 18.44
N MET A 25 20.92 -11.50 17.67
CA MET A 25 21.22 -10.51 16.66
C MET A 25 21.77 -9.27 17.32
N SER A 26 22.83 -8.69 16.77
CA SER A 26 23.38 -7.47 17.33
C SER A 26 22.37 -6.33 17.21
N PRO A 27 22.44 -5.34 18.11
CA PRO A 27 21.46 -4.24 18.08
C PRO A 27 21.42 -3.49 16.75
N ALA A 28 22.57 -3.33 16.11
CA ALA A 28 22.61 -2.62 14.83
C ALA A 28 21.81 -3.34 13.75
N TRP A 29 21.97 -4.67 13.68
CA TRP A 29 21.23 -5.45 12.68
C TRP A 29 19.78 -5.61 13.06
N TYR A 30 19.47 -5.71 14.34
CA TYR A 30 18.07 -5.77 14.77
C TYR A 30 17.34 -4.49 14.36
N GLY A 31 17.95 -3.34 14.57
CA GLY A 31 17.34 -2.08 14.18
C GLY A 31 17.12 -2.00 12.68
N PHE A 32 18.08 -2.50 11.88
CA PHE A 32 17.93 -2.50 10.43
C PHE A 32 16.74 -3.34 10.01
N PHE A 33 16.59 -4.54 10.53
CA PHE A 33 15.46 -5.39 10.15
C PHE A 33 14.13 -4.86 10.69
N TYR A 34 14.15 -4.26 11.87
CA TYR A 34 12.93 -3.64 12.38
C TYR A 34 12.47 -2.50 11.49
N ASP A 35 13.40 -1.69 11.01
CA ASP A 35 13.07 -0.58 10.13
C ASP A 35 12.51 -1.08 8.81
N LEU A 36 13.02 -2.19 8.28
CA LEU A 36 12.48 -2.76 7.06
C LEU A 36 11.02 -3.18 7.24
N THR A 37 10.70 -3.80 8.37
CA THR A 37 9.33 -4.26 8.59
C THR A 37 8.40 -3.13 8.98
N SER A 38 8.94 -2.03 9.51
CA SER A 38 8.13 -0.91 9.94
C SER A 38 7.96 0.15 8.87
N ALA A 39 8.57 -0.03 7.72
CA ALA A 39 8.58 1.00 6.69
C ALA A 39 7.29 1.05 5.87
N ALA A 40 6.44 0.06 5.99
CA ALA A 40 5.20 0.03 5.21
C ALA A 40 4.25 1.13 5.66
N THR A 41 3.62 1.76 4.70
CA THR A 41 2.63 2.79 4.99
C THR A 41 1.36 2.12 5.47
N PRO A 42 0.72 2.64 6.50
CA PRO A 42 -0.51 2.03 7.00
C PRO A 42 -1.64 2.16 5.98
N TYR A 43 -2.64 1.31 6.13
CA TYR A 43 -3.83 1.38 5.32
C TYR A 43 -4.56 2.69 5.59
N GLU A 44 -5.16 3.25 4.56
CA GLU A 44 -5.87 4.50 4.67
C GLU A 44 -7.35 4.27 4.47
N ALA A 45 -8.16 4.70 5.44
CA ALA A 45 -9.60 4.64 5.29
C ALA A 45 -10.03 5.70 4.29
N VAL A 46 -10.87 5.32 3.34
CA VAL A 46 -11.35 6.25 2.32
C VAL A 46 -12.76 6.67 2.69
N SER A 47 -12.97 8.00 2.75
CA SER A 47 -14.30 8.53 3.01
C SER A 47 -15.08 8.50 1.72
N VAL A 48 -16.03 7.59 1.60
CA VAL A 48 -16.77 7.41 0.37
C VAL A 48 -17.87 8.46 0.27
N GLY A 49 -17.84 9.25 -0.78
CA GLY A 49 -18.86 10.26 -1.02
C GLY A 49 -20.03 9.72 -1.80
N ALA A 50 -20.82 10.60 -2.36
CA ALA A 50 -22.01 10.21 -3.11
C ALA A 50 -21.66 9.40 -4.34
N SER A 51 -22.54 8.48 -4.73
CA SER A 51 -22.37 7.67 -5.93
C SER A 51 -22.69 8.49 -7.19
N PRO A 52 -21.91 8.38 -8.25
CA PRO A 52 -20.67 7.61 -8.33
C PRO A 52 -19.53 8.33 -7.64
N PHE A 53 -18.74 7.56 -6.88
CA PHE A 53 -17.63 8.13 -6.12
C PHE A 53 -16.32 7.88 -6.86
N THR A 54 -15.51 8.93 -7.01
CA THR A 54 -14.23 8.84 -7.70
C THR A 54 -13.09 9.04 -6.72
N PHE A 55 -12.13 8.14 -6.74
CA PHE A 55 -10.93 8.24 -5.92
C PHE A 55 -9.72 8.28 -6.84
N THR A 56 -8.80 9.20 -6.58
CA THR A 56 -7.56 9.30 -7.35
C THR A 56 -6.40 8.86 -6.48
N ALA A 57 -5.62 7.92 -6.98
CA ALA A 57 -4.49 7.39 -6.22
C ALA A 57 -3.35 8.38 -6.24
N VAL A 58 -2.88 8.78 -5.07
CA VAL A 58 -1.74 9.68 -4.92
C VAL A 58 -0.45 8.87 -4.92
N HIS A 59 -0.51 7.64 -4.44
CA HIS A 59 0.62 6.73 -4.39
C HIS A 59 0.24 5.41 -5.02
N PRO A 60 1.19 4.64 -5.54
CA PRO A 60 0.87 3.31 -6.04
C PRO A 60 0.36 2.42 -4.91
N GLY A 61 -0.53 1.53 -5.22
CA GLY A 61 -1.08 0.62 -4.22
C GLY A 61 -2.27 -0.13 -4.75
N ALA A 62 -3.23 -0.40 -3.87
CA ALA A 62 -4.45 -1.09 -4.23
C ALA A 62 -5.61 -0.52 -3.45
N MET A 63 -6.77 -0.47 -4.09
CA MET A 63 -8.01 -0.11 -3.43
C MET A 63 -8.71 -1.39 -3.02
N LEU A 64 -9.10 -1.47 -1.76
CA LEU A 64 -9.92 -2.58 -1.27
C LEU A 64 -11.34 -2.08 -1.10
N ILE A 65 -12.29 -2.76 -1.71
CA ILE A 65 -13.71 -2.43 -1.60
C ILE A 65 -14.42 -3.62 -0.98
N VAL A 66 -15.11 -3.38 0.12
CA VAL A 66 -15.86 -4.44 0.79
C VAL A 66 -17.22 -3.92 1.23
N GLY A 67 -18.20 -4.80 1.26
CA GLY A 67 -19.52 -4.47 1.78
C GLY A 67 -20.34 -3.58 0.87
N GLY A 68 -21.44 -3.12 1.38
CA GLY A 68 -22.34 -2.25 0.63
C GLY A 68 -23.01 -2.96 -0.53
N THR A 69 -23.61 -2.18 -1.41
CA THR A 69 -24.23 -2.69 -2.63
C THR A 69 -23.65 -1.91 -3.79
N VAL A 70 -22.58 -2.44 -4.35
CA VAL A 70 -21.86 -1.80 -5.44
C VAL A 70 -22.31 -2.41 -6.76
N SER A 71 -22.70 -1.59 -7.70
CA SER A 71 -23.18 -2.10 -8.98
C SER A 71 -22.13 -2.07 -10.08
N GLU A 72 -21.17 -1.17 -9.97
CA GLU A 72 -20.15 -1.06 -11.02
C GLU A 72 -18.88 -0.42 -10.46
N VAL A 73 -17.73 -0.90 -10.91
CA VAL A 73 -16.43 -0.30 -10.58
C VAL A 73 -15.69 -0.10 -11.91
N ASP A 74 -15.27 1.13 -12.16
CA ASP A 74 -14.53 1.47 -13.37
C ASP A 74 -13.14 1.93 -12.98
N LEU A 75 -12.17 1.66 -13.83
CA LEU A 75 -10.79 2.11 -13.61
C LEU A 75 -10.38 3.00 -14.76
N ILE A 76 -9.71 4.10 -14.44
CA ILE A 76 -9.25 5.05 -15.44
C ILE A 76 -7.76 5.27 -15.26
N ARG A 77 -7.00 5.06 -16.32
CA ARG A 77 -5.57 5.31 -16.32
C ARG A 77 -5.21 6.01 -17.62
N ALA A 78 -4.52 7.13 -17.52
CA ALA A 78 -4.03 7.85 -18.71
C ALA A 78 -5.14 8.08 -19.73
N ARG A 79 -6.30 8.45 -19.24
CA ARG A 79 -7.48 8.75 -20.08
C ARG A 79 -8.15 7.51 -20.69
N GLU A 80 -7.69 6.33 -20.35
CA GLU A 80 -8.34 5.11 -20.79
C GLU A 80 -9.17 4.57 -19.66
N THR A 81 -10.37 4.11 -20.00
CA THR A 81 -11.31 3.64 -18.99
C THR A 81 -11.60 2.17 -19.20
N ILE A 82 -11.50 1.41 -18.11
CA ILE A 82 -11.99 0.04 -18.09
C ILE A 82 -13.33 0.10 -17.37
N ALA A 83 -14.41 -0.04 -18.11
CA ALA A 83 -15.75 0.13 -17.57
C ALA A 83 -16.70 -0.86 -18.23
N PRO A 84 -17.32 -1.74 -17.47
CA PRO A 84 -17.02 -2.02 -16.06
C PRO A 84 -15.84 -2.98 -15.93
N THR A 85 -15.22 -3.02 -14.75
CA THR A 85 -14.12 -3.96 -14.54
C THR A 85 -14.61 -5.39 -14.40
N GLY A 86 -15.87 -5.57 -14.14
CA GLY A 86 -16.45 -6.89 -13.90
C GLY A 86 -16.39 -7.33 -12.45
N GLN A 87 -15.77 -6.54 -11.60
CA GLN A 87 -15.73 -6.83 -10.15
C GLN A 87 -16.36 -5.69 -9.40
N THR A 88 -17.04 -5.99 -8.33
CA THR A 88 -17.67 -4.97 -7.49
C THR A 88 -17.10 -4.96 -6.07
N ALA A 89 -16.15 -5.83 -5.78
CA ALA A 89 -15.50 -5.91 -4.47
C ALA A 89 -14.13 -6.54 -4.66
N GLY A 90 -13.28 -6.43 -3.65
CA GLY A 90 -11.95 -7.01 -3.65
C GLY A 90 -10.88 -5.98 -3.85
N PHE A 91 -9.73 -6.40 -4.39
CA PHE A 91 -8.59 -5.53 -4.55
C PHE A 91 -8.48 -5.04 -5.98
N PHE A 92 -8.23 -3.76 -6.14
CA PHE A 92 -8.05 -3.12 -7.44
C PHE A 92 -6.69 -2.44 -7.46
N PRO A 93 -5.69 -3.03 -8.14
CA PRO A 93 -4.36 -2.42 -8.19
C PRO A 93 -4.40 -1.06 -8.87
N MET A 94 -3.67 -0.10 -8.31
CA MET A 94 -3.66 1.26 -8.83
C MET A 94 -2.25 1.80 -8.84
N SER A 95 -1.91 2.51 -9.92
CA SER A 95 -0.68 3.27 -9.99
C SER A 95 -0.97 4.72 -9.63
N GLN A 96 0.08 5.48 -9.39
CA GLN A 96 -0.10 6.89 -9.07
C GLN A 96 -0.86 7.58 -10.19
N GLY A 97 -1.87 8.32 -9.86
CA GLY A 97 -2.69 9.04 -10.81
C GLY A 97 -3.88 8.26 -11.36
N ASP A 98 -3.95 6.96 -11.09
CA ASP A 98 -5.11 6.17 -11.52
C ASP A 98 -6.35 6.61 -10.76
N GLN A 99 -7.49 6.47 -11.41
CA GLN A 99 -8.77 6.78 -10.77
C GLN A 99 -9.64 5.54 -10.75
N ILE A 100 -10.43 5.42 -9.70
CA ILE A 100 -11.42 4.37 -9.60
C ILE A 100 -12.76 5.02 -9.34
N VAL A 101 -13.78 4.63 -10.10
CA VAL A 101 -15.13 5.16 -9.99
C VAL A 101 -16.03 4.05 -9.51
N VAL A 102 -16.67 4.27 -8.37
CA VAL A 102 -17.52 3.25 -7.75
C VAL A 102 -18.96 3.73 -7.76
N THR A 103 -19.82 2.98 -8.43
CA THR A 103 -21.26 3.26 -8.48
C THR A 103 -21.95 2.30 -7.52
N TYR A 104 -22.69 2.82 -6.57
CA TYR A 104 -23.31 1.99 -5.55
C TYR A 104 -24.70 2.51 -5.18
N SER A 105 -25.50 1.64 -4.63
CA SER A 105 -26.76 2.02 -4.02
C SER A 105 -26.70 1.86 -2.51
N GLY A 106 -25.81 1.00 -2.00
CA GLY A 106 -25.54 0.88 -0.58
C GLY A 106 -24.08 1.19 -0.32
N LEU A 107 -23.79 2.05 0.65
CA LEU A 107 -22.46 2.56 0.88
C LEU A 107 -21.46 1.44 1.17
N PRO A 108 -20.39 1.32 0.38
CA PRO A 108 -19.35 0.32 0.66
C PRO A 108 -18.31 0.88 1.62
N VAL A 109 -17.45 -0.03 2.12
CA VAL A 109 -16.27 0.37 2.89
C VAL A 109 -15.08 0.26 1.96
N MET A 110 -14.28 1.30 1.91
CA MET A 110 -13.11 1.36 1.03
C MET A 110 -11.87 1.69 1.84
N TRP A 111 -10.79 0.94 1.54
CA TRP A 111 -9.49 1.17 2.15
C TRP A 111 -8.45 1.25 1.05
N TYR A 112 -7.57 2.23 1.14
CA TYR A 112 -6.45 2.29 0.21
C TYR A 112 -5.23 1.69 0.88
N ILE A 113 -4.55 0.78 0.17
CA ILE A 113 -3.40 0.06 0.70
C ILE A 113 -2.19 0.49 -0.11
N PRO A 114 -1.43 1.47 0.38
CA PRO A 114 -0.26 1.95 -0.36
C PRO A 114 0.80 0.86 -0.44
N ASN A 115 1.54 0.86 -1.55
CA ASN A 115 2.60 -0.08 -1.73
C ASN A 115 3.83 0.38 -1.01
N GLY A 116 4.24 -0.36 -0.01
CA GLY A 116 5.51 -0.19 0.63
C GLY A 116 5.74 1.23 1.08
N ASN A 117 6.97 1.70 0.91
CA ASN A 117 7.34 2.96 1.30
C ASN A 117 6.99 3.98 0.34
N PRO A 118 6.51 5.09 0.74
CA PRO A 118 6.40 6.22 -0.16
C PRO A 118 7.78 6.64 -0.52
N ALA A 119 7.97 7.04 -1.67
CA ALA A 119 9.29 7.37 -2.16
C ALA A 119 9.90 8.56 -1.47
#